data_be64bbcf53e7acddd7081b8a005fbc20
#
_entry.id   be64bbcf53e7acddd7081b8a005fbc20
#
_cell.length_a   1.000
_cell.length_b   1.000
_cell.length_c   1.000
_cell.angle_alpha   90.00
_cell.angle_beta   90.00
_cell.angle_gamma   90.00
#
_symmetry.space_group_name_H-M   'P 1'
#
loop_
_entity.id
_entity.type
_entity.pdbx_description
1 polymer ?
#
loop_
_entity_poly.entity_id
_entity_poly.type
_entity_poly.pdbx_seq_one_letter_code
_entity_poly.pdbx_strand_id
1 'polypeptide(L)'
;LFACLITTACALAECAGQAEKTSAEFAEELKKLAARCTAIARAMDFSVLYDNTRELFHIGCSFEEGKLTPSHYDLLASECRLTSFSAIAFSRIGSEHWFALSRLMCDASGGRVLKSWSGTMFEYLMPLIFFETVPYSMQFEVCRNAVLTQILAAAAEKPWGVSESGYYAFDDALRYQYRAFGNPELALAPGRMRSDVIAPYACVLALAVEPKAAAENLRLLCQIGAAGKYGLYEALDYGAAEKNGFAIVKSYMAHHQGMSLCAINNALNNNVLARRFMSVPEVRANEQLLFENMPVDPIRIKTYELSLIHI
;
A
#
# COMPACT_ATOMS: atom_id res chain seq x y z
N LEU A 1 3.77 -7.36 -8.00
CA LEU A 1 4.75 -8.18 -8.71
C LEU A 1 5.54 -7.36 -9.75
N PHE A 2 4.87 -6.59 -10.65
CA PHE A 2 5.51 -5.80 -11.70
C PHE A 2 6.61 -4.88 -11.14
N ALA A 3 6.28 -3.96 -10.23
CA ALA A 3 7.23 -3.04 -9.60
C ALA A 3 8.36 -3.79 -8.86
N CYS A 4 8.07 -4.92 -8.21
CA CYS A 4 9.08 -5.76 -7.58
C CYS A 4 10.10 -6.28 -8.61
N LEU A 5 9.64 -6.80 -9.75
CA LEU A 5 10.52 -7.33 -10.80
C LEU A 5 11.39 -6.25 -11.40
N ILE A 6 10.82 -5.08 -11.70
CA ILE A 6 11.57 -3.92 -12.22
C ILE A 6 12.62 -3.45 -11.22
N THR A 7 12.26 -3.28 -9.95
CA THR A 7 13.19 -2.86 -8.89
C THR A 7 14.30 -3.88 -8.66
N THR A 8 13.98 -5.18 -8.75
CA THR A 8 14.95 -6.27 -8.65
C THR A 8 15.92 -6.25 -9.83
N ALA A 9 15.43 -6.02 -11.05
CA ALA A 9 16.27 -5.90 -12.23
C ALA A 9 17.30 -4.75 -12.08
N CYS A 10 16.87 -3.59 -11.59
CA CYS A 10 17.76 -2.47 -11.29
C CYS A 10 18.83 -2.85 -10.25
N ALA A 11 18.43 -3.49 -9.15
CA ALA A 11 19.37 -3.94 -8.12
C ALA A 11 20.41 -4.94 -8.65
N LEU A 12 19.98 -5.91 -9.47
CA LEU A 12 20.87 -6.88 -10.10
C LEU A 12 21.85 -6.22 -11.07
N ALA A 13 21.41 -5.23 -11.83
CA ALA A 13 22.29 -4.46 -12.73
C ALA A 13 23.34 -3.67 -11.96
N GLU A 14 22.99 -3.03 -10.83
CA GLU A 14 23.93 -2.36 -9.94
C GLU A 14 24.96 -3.35 -9.36
N CYS A 15 24.49 -4.52 -8.88
CA CYS A 15 25.38 -5.57 -8.37
C CYS A 15 26.32 -6.11 -9.46
N ALA A 16 25.83 -6.26 -10.70
CA ALA A 16 26.66 -6.68 -11.83
C ALA A 16 27.79 -5.71 -12.09
N GLY A 17 27.53 -4.39 -12.09
CA GLY A 17 28.55 -3.37 -12.24
C GLY A 17 29.62 -3.39 -11.13
N GLN A 18 29.25 -3.76 -9.92
CA GLN A 18 30.21 -3.96 -8.82
C GLN A 18 31.00 -5.25 -8.98
N ALA A 19 30.36 -6.33 -9.41
CA ALA A 19 30.97 -7.65 -9.59
C ALA A 19 31.95 -7.71 -10.76
N GLU A 20 31.85 -6.85 -11.77
CA GLU A 20 32.78 -6.79 -12.90
C GLU A 20 34.25 -6.63 -12.49
N LYS A 21 34.49 -5.99 -11.32
CA LYS A 21 35.83 -5.79 -10.76
C LYS A 21 36.45 -7.05 -10.15
N THR A 22 35.61 -8.07 -9.83
CA THR A 22 36.04 -9.27 -9.12
C THR A 22 35.80 -10.57 -9.92
N SER A 23 34.73 -10.65 -10.69
CA SER A 23 34.37 -11.81 -11.51
C SER A 23 33.48 -11.39 -12.68
N ALA A 24 34.02 -11.38 -13.87
CA ALA A 24 33.28 -11.07 -15.10
C ALA A 24 32.15 -12.10 -15.38
N GLU A 25 32.40 -13.39 -15.08
CA GLU A 25 31.40 -14.46 -15.24
C GLU A 25 30.19 -14.24 -14.33
N PHE A 26 30.41 -13.95 -13.06
CA PHE A 26 29.33 -13.67 -12.10
C PHE A 26 28.56 -12.39 -12.49
N ALA A 27 29.25 -11.35 -12.94
CA ALA A 27 28.61 -10.13 -13.44
C ALA A 27 27.68 -10.41 -14.62
N GLU A 28 28.11 -11.26 -15.56
CA GLU A 28 27.30 -11.65 -16.71
C GLU A 28 26.04 -12.44 -16.31
N GLU A 29 26.13 -13.33 -15.32
CA GLU A 29 24.97 -14.04 -14.79
C GLU A 29 23.96 -13.08 -14.13
N LEU A 30 24.41 -12.11 -13.36
CA LEU A 30 23.56 -11.06 -12.79
C LEU A 30 22.86 -10.23 -13.87
N LYS A 31 23.55 -9.87 -14.96
CA LYS A 31 22.94 -9.18 -16.12
C LYS A 31 21.86 -10.02 -16.78
N LYS A 32 22.09 -11.31 -16.99
CA LYS A 32 21.09 -12.23 -17.54
C LYS A 32 19.84 -12.31 -16.64
N LEU A 33 20.05 -12.39 -15.33
CA LEU A 33 18.93 -12.44 -14.38
C LEU A 33 18.15 -11.10 -14.37
N ALA A 34 18.83 -9.97 -14.41
CA ALA A 34 18.20 -8.65 -14.54
C ALA A 34 17.35 -8.53 -15.81
N ALA A 35 17.91 -8.96 -16.95
CA ALA A 35 17.21 -9.00 -18.24
C ALA A 35 15.96 -9.89 -18.18
N ARG A 36 16.05 -11.04 -17.52
CA ARG A 36 14.91 -11.96 -17.33
C ARG A 36 13.81 -11.35 -16.47
N CYS A 37 14.15 -10.69 -15.35
CA CYS A 37 13.18 -9.97 -14.52
C CYS A 37 12.46 -8.89 -15.34
N THR A 38 13.20 -8.11 -16.10
CA THR A 38 12.65 -7.07 -16.98
C THR A 38 11.73 -7.65 -18.05
N ALA A 39 12.13 -8.75 -18.70
CA ALA A 39 11.33 -9.42 -19.73
C ALA A 39 9.99 -9.92 -19.16
N ILE A 40 10.00 -10.54 -17.98
CA ILE A 40 8.78 -11.02 -17.32
C ILE A 40 7.86 -9.84 -16.99
N ALA A 41 8.40 -8.74 -16.42
CA ALA A 41 7.61 -7.55 -16.14
C ALA A 41 6.98 -6.96 -17.41
N ARG A 42 7.78 -6.77 -18.46
CA ARG A 42 7.31 -6.23 -19.75
C ARG A 42 6.33 -7.14 -20.49
N ALA A 43 6.28 -8.42 -20.18
CA ALA A 43 5.30 -9.36 -20.74
C ALA A 43 3.94 -9.31 -20.02
N MET A 44 3.82 -8.63 -18.88
CA MET A 44 2.54 -8.49 -18.19
C MET A 44 1.62 -7.59 -19.01
N ASP A 45 0.45 -8.12 -19.36
CA ASP A 45 -0.59 -7.39 -20.05
C ASP A 45 -1.68 -6.98 -19.09
N PHE A 46 -1.76 -5.68 -18.80
CA PHE A 46 -2.78 -5.10 -17.94
C PHE A 46 -4.10 -4.84 -18.67
N SER A 47 -4.09 -4.82 -20.02
CA SER A 47 -5.27 -4.47 -20.83
C SER A 47 -6.44 -5.43 -20.66
N VAL A 48 -6.15 -6.69 -20.30
CA VAL A 48 -7.15 -7.75 -20.06
C VAL A 48 -8.14 -7.41 -18.93
N LEU A 49 -7.76 -6.51 -18.01
CA LEU A 49 -8.60 -6.05 -16.90
C LEU A 49 -9.13 -4.63 -17.13
N TYR A 50 -8.83 -3.99 -18.26
CA TYR A 50 -9.15 -2.59 -18.48
C TYR A 50 -10.49 -2.42 -19.19
N ASP A 51 -11.40 -1.65 -18.57
CA ASP A 51 -12.66 -1.21 -19.17
C ASP A 51 -12.43 0.10 -19.90
N ASN A 52 -12.36 0.02 -21.24
CA ASN A 52 -12.16 1.19 -22.11
C ASN A 52 -13.31 2.20 -22.06
N THR A 53 -14.52 1.79 -21.64
CA THR A 53 -15.68 2.68 -21.55
C THR A 53 -15.64 3.55 -20.30
N ARG A 54 -15.18 2.95 -19.19
CA ARG A 54 -15.06 3.62 -17.89
C ARG A 54 -13.67 4.18 -17.63
N GLU A 55 -12.70 3.80 -18.45
CA GLU A 55 -11.27 4.11 -18.24
C GLU A 55 -10.73 3.63 -16.88
N LEU A 56 -11.24 2.49 -16.38
CA LEU A 56 -10.92 1.92 -15.08
C LEU A 56 -10.54 0.46 -15.17
N PHE A 57 -9.78 -0.03 -14.20
CA PHE A 57 -9.50 -1.46 -14.05
C PHE A 57 -10.62 -2.17 -13.30
N HIS A 58 -11.08 -3.31 -13.81
CA HIS A 58 -11.84 -4.27 -13.04
C HIS A 58 -11.03 -4.80 -11.85
N ILE A 59 -11.69 -5.11 -10.73
CA ILE A 59 -11.02 -5.64 -9.53
C ILE A 59 -10.37 -7.00 -9.81
N GLY A 60 -10.95 -7.80 -10.70
CA GLY A 60 -10.40 -9.10 -11.04
C GLY A 60 -11.14 -9.81 -12.16
N CYS A 61 -10.72 -11.04 -12.40
CA CYS A 61 -11.32 -11.96 -13.34
C CYS A 61 -11.49 -13.34 -12.69
N SER A 62 -12.66 -13.94 -12.82
CA SER A 62 -12.85 -15.37 -12.52
C SER A 62 -12.31 -16.19 -13.67
N PHE A 63 -11.24 -16.93 -13.45
CA PHE A 63 -10.69 -17.85 -14.47
C PHE A 63 -11.63 -19.02 -14.76
N GLU A 64 -12.39 -19.46 -13.77
CA GLU A 64 -13.35 -20.57 -13.92
C GLU A 64 -14.52 -20.18 -14.81
N GLU A 65 -15.04 -18.96 -14.63
CA GLU A 65 -16.18 -18.46 -15.41
C GLU A 65 -15.76 -17.68 -16.67
N GLY A 66 -14.50 -17.31 -16.80
CA GLY A 66 -13.98 -16.46 -17.88
C GLY A 66 -14.59 -15.06 -17.86
N LYS A 67 -15.00 -14.55 -16.68
CA LYS A 67 -15.71 -13.27 -16.55
C LYS A 67 -14.95 -12.27 -15.69
N LEU A 68 -14.95 -11.02 -16.10
CA LEU A 68 -14.48 -9.89 -15.31
C LEU A 68 -15.47 -9.59 -14.18
N THR A 69 -14.96 -9.14 -13.02
CA THR A 69 -15.81 -8.64 -11.94
C THR A 69 -16.55 -7.37 -12.39
N PRO A 70 -17.80 -7.15 -11.94
CA PRO A 70 -18.53 -5.94 -12.29
C PRO A 70 -17.99 -4.67 -11.61
N SER A 71 -17.18 -4.83 -10.56
CA SER A 71 -16.63 -3.73 -9.77
C SER A 71 -15.27 -3.30 -10.30
N HIS A 72 -14.93 -2.02 -10.12
CA HIS A 72 -13.71 -1.39 -10.61
C HIS A 72 -12.90 -0.78 -9.48
N TYR A 73 -11.60 -0.66 -9.67
CA TYR A 73 -10.75 0.21 -8.88
C TYR A 73 -10.94 1.65 -9.38
N ASP A 74 -11.68 2.45 -8.64
CA ASP A 74 -12.13 3.79 -9.04
C ASP A 74 -11.62 4.91 -8.13
N LEU A 75 -10.85 4.59 -7.07
CA LEU A 75 -10.30 5.56 -6.13
C LEU A 75 -8.79 5.70 -6.30
N LEU A 76 -8.30 6.95 -6.26
CA LEU A 76 -6.87 7.23 -6.24
C LEU A 76 -6.23 6.81 -4.91
N ALA A 77 -6.94 6.95 -3.79
CA ALA A 77 -6.49 6.43 -2.50
C ALA A 77 -6.72 4.91 -2.43
N SER A 78 -5.89 4.17 -3.15
CA SER A 78 -5.89 2.71 -3.24
C SER A 78 -4.47 2.22 -3.48
N GLU A 79 -4.17 1.01 -3.03
CA GLU A 79 -2.95 0.29 -3.38
C GLU A 79 -2.84 0.03 -4.89
N CYS A 80 -3.99 -0.09 -5.56
CA CYS A 80 -4.07 -0.30 -7.00
C CYS A 80 -3.47 0.86 -7.82
N ARG A 81 -3.32 2.06 -7.23
CA ARG A 81 -2.67 3.18 -7.93
C ARG A 81 -1.25 2.85 -8.40
N LEU A 82 -0.55 1.90 -7.75
CA LEU A 82 0.74 1.40 -8.22
C LEU A 82 0.60 0.66 -9.55
N THR A 83 -0.44 -0.18 -9.70
CA THR A 83 -0.76 -0.86 -10.97
C THR A 83 -1.18 0.14 -12.04
N SER A 84 -2.06 1.08 -11.70
CA SER A 84 -2.53 2.16 -12.58
C SER A 84 -1.37 2.96 -13.16
N PHE A 85 -0.48 3.44 -12.29
CA PHE A 85 0.71 4.18 -12.70
C PHE A 85 1.65 3.33 -13.57
N SER A 86 1.90 2.07 -13.18
CA SER A 86 2.76 1.16 -13.93
C SER A 86 2.19 0.87 -15.33
N ALA A 87 0.89 0.66 -15.46
CA ALA A 87 0.24 0.41 -16.74
C ALA A 87 0.35 1.62 -17.68
N ILE A 88 0.22 2.82 -17.17
CA ILE A 88 0.42 4.06 -17.93
C ILE A 88 1.90 4.21 -18.32
N ALA A 89 2.81 4.11 -17.37
CA ALA A 89 4.23 4.31 -17.59
C ALA A 89 4.78 3.40 -18.68
N PHE A 90 4.31 2.15 -18.73
CA PHE A 90 4.73 1.18 -19.76
C PHE A 90 3.79 1.16 -20.99
N SER A 91 3.01 2.24 -21.19
CA SER A 91 2.16 2.46 -22.37
C SER A 91 1.17 1.32 -22.66
N ARG A 92 0.61 0.72 -21.60
CA ARG A 92 -0.43 -0.32 -21.72
C ARG A 92 -1.82 0.28 -21.81
N ILE A 93 -2.01 1.44 -21.18
CA ILE A 93 -3.23 2.24 -21.21
C ILE A 93 -2.85 3.73 -21.30
N GLY A 94 -3.80 4.59 -21.64
CA GLY A 94 -3.61 6.03 -21.69
C GLY A 94 -3.59 6.69 -20.30
N SER A 95 -3.09 7.92 -20.23
CA SER A 95 -3.05 8.72 -18.99
C SER A 95 -4.44 9.14 -18.51
N GLU A 96 -5.46 9.06 -19.35
CA GLU A 96 -6.87 9.34 -19.03
C GLU A 96 -7.34 8.53 -17.85
N HIS A 97 -6.87 7.27 -17.75
CA HIS A 97 -7.12 6.41 -16.60
C HIS A 97 -6.75 7.06 -15.26
N TRP A 98 -5.60 7.76 -15.19
CA TRP A 98 -5.18 8.40 -13.93
C TRP A 98 -6.18 9.47 -13.48
N PHE A 99 -6.73 10.20 -14.45
CA PHE A 99 -7.71 11.25 -14.17
C PHE A 99 -9.13 10.73 -13.97
N ALA A 100 -9.45 9.51 -14.44
CA ALA A 100 -10.70 8.81 -14.14
C ALA A 100 -10.78 8.32 -12.68
N LEU A 101 -9.62 8.10 -12.00
CA LEU A 101 -9.61 7.75 -10.59
C LEU A 101 -10.17 8.89 -9.73
N SER A 102 -11.14 8.58 -8.90
CA SER A 102 -11.81 9.56 -8.03
C SER A 102 -10.88 10.10 -6.94
N ARG A 103 -10.96 11.42 -6.71
CA ARG A 103 -10.26 12.17 -5.67
C ARG A 103 -11.26 12.69 -4.64
N LEU A 104 -11.99 11.78 -4.00
CA LEU A 104 -12.97 12.12 -2.98
C LEU A 104 -12.25 12.63 -1.72
N MET A 105 -12.08 13.95 -1.64
CA MET A 105 -11.39 14.61 -0.55
C MET A 105 -12.33 14.91 0.61
N CYS A 106 -11.85 14.73 1.83
CA CYS A 106 -12.57 15.09 3.06
C CYS A 106 -11.60 15.59 4.13
N ASP A 107 -12.15 16.26 5.13
CA ASP A 107 -11.44 16.60 6.35
C ASP A 107 -11.55 15.42 7.34
N ALA A 108 -10.40 14.97 7.85
CA ALA A 108 -10.28 13.99 8.91
C ALA A 108 -9.53 14.63 10.10
N SER A 109 -9.48 13.97 11.25
CA SER A 109 -8.81 14.50 12.45
C SER A 109 -7.32 14.81 12.22
N GLY A 110 -6.64 14.06 11.36
CA GLY A 110 -5.23 14.29 11.00
C GLY A 110 -5.00 15.32 9.89
N GLY A 111 -6.07 15.88 9.30
CA GLY A 111 -6.01 16.82 8.18
C GLY A 111 -6.81 16.37 6.96
N ARG A 112 -6.58 17.02 5.81
CA ARG A 112 -7.27 16.66 4.56
C ARG A 112 -6.74 15.35 4.00
N VAL A 113 -7.65 14.45 3.63
CA VAL A 113 -7.36 13.14 3.07
C VAL A 113 -8.24 12.85 1.86
N LEU A 114 -7.83 11.90 1.03
CA LEU A 114 -8.70 11.23 0.08
C LEU A 114 -9.36 10.04 0.78
N LYS A 115 -10.64 9.83 0.58
CA LYS A 115 -11.31 8.61 1.02
C LYS A 115 -10.76 7.41 0.27
N SER A 116 -10.50 6.32 1.00
CA SER A 116 -10.27 5.00 0.42
C SER A 116 -11.47 4.08 0.68
N TRP A 117 -11.51 2.91 0.06
CA TRP A 117 -12.64 2.00 0.21
C TRP A 117 -12.86 1.59 1.65
N SER A 118 -11.80 1.14 2.32
CA SER A 118 -11.86 0.58 3.66
C SER A 118 -11.20 1.45 4.72
N GLY A 119 -10.46 2.49 4.36
CA GLY A 119 -9.72 3.33 5.31
C GLY A 119 -8.53 2.62 5.94
N THR A 120 -7.96 1.61 5.25
CA THR A 120 -6.80 0.84 5.71
C THR A 120 -5.50 1.60 5.45
N MET A 121 -4.50 1.45 6.30
CA MET A 121 -3.19 2.03 6.02
C MET A 121 -2.51 1.41 4.80
N PHE A 122 -2.84 0.16 4.46
CA PHE A 122 -2.36 -0.51 3.26
C PHE A 122 -2.73 0.26 1.99
N GLU A 123 -4.00 0.67 1.84
CA GLU A 123 -4.47 1.43 0.68
C GLU A 123 -3.67 2.73 0.45
N TYR A 124 -3.24 3.39 1.53
CA TYR A 124 -2.48 4.64 1.44
C TYR A 124 -0.98 4.43 1.25
N LEU A 125 -0.38 3.47 1.96
CA LEU A 125 1.07 3.45 2.19
C LEU A 125 1.83 2.41 1.37
N MET A 126 1.20 1.30 0.94
CA MET A 126 1.91 0.27 0.19
C MET A 126 2.58 0.80 -1.08
N PRO A 127 1.95 1.68 -1.88
CA PRO A 127 2.60 2.23 -3.06
C PRO A 127 3.88 3.03 -2.78
N LEU A 128 4.03 3.58 -1.57
CA LEU A 128 5.22 4.35 -1.19
C LEU A 128 6.49 3.49 -1.06
N ILE A 129 6.36 2.17 -1.11
CA ILE A 129 7.52 1.27 -1.24
C ILE A 129 8.26 1.54 -2.56
N PHE A 130 7.52 1.92 -3.61
CA PHE A 130 8.03 2.10 -4.97
C PHE A 130 7.95 3.55 -5.47
N PHE A 131 7.12 4.39 -4.85
CA PHE A 131 7.03 5.81 -5.21
C PHE A 131 7.89 6.66 -4.28
N GLU A 132 8.65 7.58 -4.85
CA GLU A 132 9.28 8.62 -4.05
C GLU A 132 8.21 9.56 -3.49
N THR A 133 8.36 9.87 -2.21
CA THR A 133 7.52 10.87 -1.56
C THR A 133 8.05 12.26 -1.83
N VAL A 134 7.24 13.11 -2.46
CA VAL A 134 7.58 14.51 -2.69
C VAL A 134 6.86 15.36 -1.64
N PRO A 135 7.58 16.01 -0.72
CA PRO A 135 6.96 16.88 0.27
C PRO A 135 6.01 17.89 -0.37
N TYR A 136 4.88 18.14 0.26
CA TYR A 136 3.82 19.05 -0.19
C TYR A 136 3.03 18.60 -1.43
N SER A 137 3.35 17.46 -2.05
CA SER A 137 2.45 16.87 -3.04
C SER A 137 1.19 16.33 -2.37
N MET A 138 0.08 16.29 -3.11
CA MET A 138 -1.18 15.72 -2.62
C MET A 138 -1.00 14.29 -2.10
N GLN A 139 -0.26 13.46 -2.81
CA GLN A 139 0.01 12.07 -2.42
C GLN A 139 0.74 11.99 -1.07
N PHE A 140 1.75 12.83 -0.84
CA PHE A 140 2.49 12.87 0.42
C PHE A 140 1.58 13.33 1.57
N GLU A 141 0.89 14.47 1.39
CA GLU A 141 0.04 15.04 2.44
C GLU A 141 -1.14 14.12 2.80
N VAL A 142 -1.78 13.48 1.81
CA VAL A 142 -2.86 12.52 2.03
C VAL A 142 -2.37 11.31 2.83
N CYS A 143 -1.23 10.72 2.46
CA CYS A 143 -0.67 9.58 3.18
C CYS A 143 -0.25 9.96 4.60
N ARG A 144 0.39 11.12 4.77
CA ARG A 144 0.78 11.66 6.07
C ARG A 144 -0.43 11.92 6.96
N ASN A 145 -1.45 12.60 6.44
CA ASN A 145 -2.66 12.92 7.19
C ASN A 145 -3.48 11.67 7.54
N ALA A 146 -3.46 10.63 6.70
CA ALA A 146 -4.04 9.33 7.04
C ALA A 146 -3.33 8.69 8.25
N VAL A 147 -1.99 8.75 8.31
CA VAL A 147 -1.22 8.29 9.47
C VAL A 147 -1.54 9.13 10.72
N LEU A 148 -1.59 10.46 10.60
CA LEU A 148 -1.94 11.34 11.71
C LEU A 148 -3.36 11.06 12.23
N THR A 149 -4.32 10.79 11.35
CA THR A 149 -5.68 10.37 11.71
C THR A 149 -5.67 9.08 12.54
N GLN A 150 -4.85 8.10 12.16
CA GLN A 150 -4.68 6.86 12.92
C GLN A 150 -4.09 7.11 14.33
N ILE A 151 -3.08 7.99 14.41
CA ILE A 151 -2.43 8.36 15.68
C ILE A 151 -3.44 9.05 16.60
N LEU A 152 -4.21 9.99 16.08
CA LEU A 152 -5.20 10.75 16.86
C LEU A 152 -6.41 9.89 17.28
N ALA A 153 -6.76 8.88 16.50
CA ALA A 153 -7.83 7.93 16.83
C ALA A 153 -7.42 6.89 17.88
N ALA A 154 -6.12 6.69 18.09
CA ALA A 154 -5.63 5.74 19.08
C ALA A 154 -5.84 6.30 20.50
N ALA A 155 -6.34 5.45 21.42
CA ALA A 155 -6.38 5.79 22.83
C ALA A 155 -4.96 5.96 23.37
N ALA A 156 -4.81 6.81 24.40
CA ALA A 156 -3.52 6.99 25.07
C ALA A 156 -2.91 5.64 25.48
N GLU A 157 -1.62 5.48 25.24
CA GLU A 157 -0.82 4.27 25.56
C GLU A 157 -1.18 3.02 24.74
N LYS A 158 -2.09 3.11 23.77
CA LYS A 158 -2.36 2.03 22.82
C LYS A 158 -1.60 2.25 21.51
N PRO A 159 -1.10 1.17 20.89
CA PRO A 159 -0.52 1.28 19.56
C PRO A 159 -1.59 1.63 18.52
N TRP A 160 -1.16 2.23 17.42
CA TRP A 160 -1.97 2.54 16.25
C TRP A 160 -1.50 1.71 15.05
N GLY A 161 -2.29 1.71 13.96
CA GLY A 161 -1.94 0.98 12.74
C GLY A 161 -3.06 0.05 12.30
N VAL A 162 -4.30 0.57 12.29
CA VAL A 162 -5.45 -0.19 11.80
C VAL A 162 -5.32 -0.39 10.30
N SER A 163 -5.29 -1.66 9.89
CA SER A 163 -5.18 -2.04 8.48
C SER A 163 -5.74 -3.45 8.28
N GLU A 164 -5.85 -3.89 7.03
CA GLU A 164 -6.28 -5.25 6.76
C GLU A 164 -5.29 -6.26 7.33
N SER A 165 -5.80 -7.29 7.97
CA SER A 165 -4.99 -8.29 8.66
C SER A 165 -5.80 -9.52 9.06
N GLY A 166 -5.08 -10.54 9.52
CA GLY A 166 -5.66 -11.60 10.34
C GLY A 166 -6.22 -11.02 11.64
N TYR A 167 -7.27 -11.61 12.19
CA TYR A 167 -7.83 -11.26 13.47
C TYR A 167 -8.16 -12.51 14.30
N TYR A 168 -8.45 -12.32 15.59
CA TYR A 168 -8.58 -13.43 16.55
C TYR A 168 -9.97 -14.11 16.45
N ALA A 169 -10.23 -14.67 15.28
CA ALA A 169 -11.34 -15.58 14.99
C ALA A 169 -10.82 -16.72 14.12
N PHE A 170 -11.45 -17.88 14.19
CA PHE A 170 -10.97 -19.10 13.56
C PHE A 170 -12.04 -19.74 12.69
N ASP A 171 -11.59 -20.39 11.61
CA ASP A 171 -12.42 -21.35 10.87
C ASP A 171 -12.41 -22.74 11.53
N ASP A 172 -13.15 -23.70 10.96
CA ASP A 172 -13.21 -25.08 11.44
C ASP A 172 -11.85 -25.80 11.42
N ALA A 173 -10.88 -25.31 10.63
CA ALA A 173 -9.52 -25.81 10.57
C ALA A 173 -8.56 -25.07 11.53
N LEU A 174 -9.08 -24.28 12.46
CA LEU A 174 -8.33 -23.44 13.41
C LEU A 174 -7.38 -22.45 12.75
N ARG A 175 -7.70 -21.95 11.54
CA ARG A 175 -6.93 -20.91 10.87
C ARG A 175 -7.53 -19.54 11.21
N TYR A 176 -6.68 -18.57 11.50
CA TYR A 176 -7.10 -17.19 11.70
C TYR A 176 -7.89 -16.67 10.49
N GLN A 177 -8.95 -15.94 10.76
CA GLN A 177 -9.72 -15.25 9.75
C GLN A 177 -9.00 -13.94 9.34
N TYR A 178 -9.29 -13.42 8.14
CA TYR A 178 -8.71 -12.23 7.56
C TYR A 178 -9.78 -11.23 7.14
N ARG A 179 -9.52 -9.94 7.37
CA ARG A 179 -10.46 -8.89 6.99
C ARG A 179 -9.76 -7.55 6.77
N ALA A 180 -10.33 -6.70 5.91
CA ALA A 180 -9.98 -5.30 5.79
C ALA A 180 -10.56 -4.53 7.00
N PHE A 181 -9.70 -4.17 7.97
CA PHE A 181 -10.00 -3.25 9.05
C PHE A 181 -9.50 -1.86 8.66
N GLY A 182 -10.24 -0.81 9.03
CA GLY A 182 -9.86 0.54 8.66
C GLY A 182 -10.35 1.60 9.63
N ASN A 183 -9.84 2.80 9.46
CA ASN A 183 -10.28 3.95 10.22
C ASN A 183 -11.59 4.51 9.60
N PRO A 184 -12.67 4.67 10.38
CA PRO A 184 -13.95 5.19 9.88
C PRO A 184 -13.88 6.59 9.24
N GLU A 185 -12.97 7.45 9.70
CA GLU A 185 -12.78 8.78 9.10
C GLU A 185 -12.16 8.72 7.69
N LEU A 186 -11.47 7.64 7.38
CA LEU A 186 -10.78 7.43 6.11
C LEU A 186 -11.60 6.60 5.13
N ALA A 187 -12.53 5.77 5.63
CA ALA A 187 -13.31 4.82 4.83
C ALA A 187 -14.46 5.48 4.08
N LEU A 188 -14.74 4.99 2.87
CA LEU A 188 -15.91 5.38 2.09
C LEU A 188 -17.22 4.92 2.75
N ALA A 189 -17.21 3.75 3.40
CA ALA A 189 -18.35 3.17 4.11
C ALA A 189 -18.05 3.01 5.63
N PRO A 190 -17.99 4.11 6.41
CA PRO A 190 -17.47 4.10 7.77
C PRO A 190 -18.27 3.23 8.76
N GLY A 191 -19.59 3.09 8.59
CA GLY A 191 -20.44 2.33 9.52
C GLY A 191 -20.20 0.81 9.55
N ARG A 192 -19.33 0.29 8.69
CA ARG A 192 -18.98 -1.15 8.62
C ARG A 192 -17.55 -1.43 9.09
N MET A 193 -16.78 -0.39 9.41
CA MET A 193 -15.35 -0.53 9.75
C MET A 193 -15.16 -0.76 11.25
N ARG A 194 -14.34 -1.75 11.58
CA ARG A 194 -13.75 -1.94 12.90
C ARG A 194 -12.37 -1.30 12.93
N SER A 195 -12.04 -0.64 14.02
CA SER A 195 -10.76 0.04 14.25
C SER A 195 -10.02 -0.46 15.49
N ASP A 196 -10.34 -1.68 15.93
CA ASP A 196 -9.82 -2.30 17.14
C ASP A 196 -8.82 -3.43 16.86
N VAL A 197 -8.42 -3.64 15.60
CA VAL A 197 -7.36 -4.58 15.19
C VAL A 197 -6.17 -3.80 14.64
N ILE A 198 -5.04 -3.90 15.34
CA ILE A 198 -3.81 -3.19 15.00
C ILE A 198 -2.86 -4.14 14.28
N ALA A 199 -2.46 -3.79 13.07
CA ALA A 199 -1.54 -4.55 12.23
C ALA A 199 -0.13 -3.92 12.25
N PRO A 200 0.87 -4.56 12.86
CA PRO A 200 2.21 -3.98 13.00
C PRO A 200 2.89 -3.61 11.68
N TYR A 201 2.64 -4.35 10.59
CA TYR A 201 3.21 -4.03 9.28
C TYR A 201 2.78 -2.64 8.77
N ALA A 202 1.55 -2.22 9.08
CA ALA A 202 1.03 -0.92 8.70
C ALA A 202 1.80 0.23 9.38
N CYS A 203 2.20 0.02 10.64
CA CYS A 203 3.08 0.94 11.33
C CYS A 203 4.46 1.01 10.67
N VAL A 204 5.00 -0.12 10.20
CA VAL A 204 6.27 -0.13 9.45
C VAL A 204 6.16 0.65 8.14
N LEU A 205 5.06 0.51 7.40
CA LEU A 205 4.83 1.30 6.18
C LEU A 205 4.81 2.81 6.44
N ALA A 206 4.34 3.23 7.63
CA ALA A 206 4.28 4.64 8.00
C ALA A 206 5.67 5.31 8.18
N LEU A 207 6.75 4.54 8.24
CA LEU A 207 8.13 5.06 8.20
C LEU A 207 8.38 6.00 7.01
N ALA A 208 7.64 5.82 5.92
CA ALA A 208 7.77 6.63 4.71
C ALA A 208 7.32 8.09 4.90
N VAL A 209 6.41 8.38 5.83
CA VAL A 209 5.79 9.71 6.01
C VAL A 209 5.88 10.27 7.43
N GLU A 210 5.90 9.42 8.46
CA GLU A 210 6.02 9.79 9.87
C GLU A 210 7.01 8.86 10.60
N PRO A 211 8.32 8.90 10.25
CA PRO A 211 9.31 7.94 10.73
C PRO A 211 9.49 7.95 12.24
N LYS A 212 9.40 9.12 12.89
CA LYS A 212 9.56 9.23 14.33
C LYS A 212 8.41 8.57 15.08
N ALA A 213 7.17 8.93 14.74
CA ALA A 213 5.97 8.35 15.36
C ALA A 213 5.88 6.84 15.09
N ALA A 214 6.22 6.40 13.88
CA ALA A 214 6.27 4.98 13.53
C ALA A 214 7.31 4.22 14.38
N ALA A 215 8.52 4.76 14.55
CA ALA A 215 9.55 4.11 15.38
C ALA A 215 9.15 4.04 16.88
N GLU A 216 8.50 5.07 17.41
CA GLU A 216 7.97 5.08 18.77
C GLU A 216 6.87 4.01 18.95
N ASN A 217 5.93 3.93 18.01
CA ASN A 217 4.86 2.93 18.02
C ASN A 217 5.40 1.49 17.85
N LEU A 218 6.42 1.28 17.02
CA LEU A 218 7.08 -0.02 16.88
C LEU A 218 7.74 -0.48 18.19
N ARG A 219 8.35 0.45 18.95
CA ARG A 219 8.88 0.12 20.29
C ARG A 219 7.76 -0.32 21.24
N LEU A 220 6.64 0.41 21.23
CA LEU A 220 5.48 0.04 22.05
C LEU A 220 4.95 -1.34 21.66
N LEU A 221 4.79 -1.62 20.36
CA LEU A 221 4.36 -2.93 19.84
C LEU A 221 5.30 -4.07 20.33
N CYS A 222 6.61 -3.86 20.30
CA CYS A 222 7.57 -4.82 20.80
C CYS A 222 7.43 -5.02 22.33
N GLN A 223 7.25 -3.95 23.09
CA GLN A 223 7.12 -4.01 24.56
C GLN A 223 5.88 -4.79 25.02
N ILE A 224 4.77 -4.70 24.27
CA ILE A 224 3.53 -5.43 24.57
C ILE A 224 3.49 -6.84 23.98
N GLY A 225 4.59 -7.32 23.38
CA GLY A 225 4.74 -8.69 22.93
C GLY A 225 4.33 -8.97 21.48
N ALA A 226 4.20 -7.95 20.64
CA ALA A 226 3.91 -8.13 19.22
C ALA A 226 5.09 -8.71 18.42
N ALA A 227 6.28 -8.85 19.01
CA ALA A 227 7.45 -9.44 18.36
C ALA A 227 7.56 -10.94 18.69
N GLY A 228 7.86 -11.73 17.66
CA GLY A 228 8.07 -13.17 17.74
C GLY A 228 9.35 -13.62 17.05
N LYS A 229 9.53 -14.93 16.90
CA LYS A 229 10.76 -15.52 16.34
C LYS A 229 11.11 -15.02 14.93
N TYR A 230 10.11 -14.73 14.10
CA TYR A 230 10.31 -14.40 12.69
C TYR A 230 9.94 -12.93 12.36
N GLY A 231 9.91 -12.06 13.35
CA GLY A 231 9.54 -10.67 13.22
C GLY A 231 8.28 -10.31 14.01
N LEU A 232 7.57 -9.28 13.57
CA LEU A 232 6.33 -8.86 14.20
C LEU A 232 5.20 -9.82 13.84
N TYR A 233 4.37 -10.18 14.83
CA TYR A 233 3.16 -10.94 14.62
C TYR A 233 2.16 -10.17 13.76
N GLU A 234 1.16 -10.88 13.25
CA GLU A 234 0.19 -10.37 12.26
C GLU A 234 -0.65 -9.22 12.78
N ALA A 235 -1.24 -9.37 13.97
CA ALA A 235 -2.08 -8.33 14.54
C ALA A 235 -2.23 -8.44 16.06
N LEU A 236 -2.72 -7.34 16.67
CA LEU A 236 -3.26 -7.28 18.03
C LEU A 236 -4.76 -6.97 17.91
N ASP A 237 -5.63 -7.89 18.36
CA ASP A 237 -7.08 -7.74 18.31
C ASP A 237 -7.61 -7.31 19.68
N TYR A 238 -7.98 -6.05 19.82
CA TYR A 238 -8.56 -5.47 21.04
C TYR A 238 -10.06 -5.77 21.19
N GLY A 239 -10.70 -6.30 20.14
CA GLY A 239 -12.08 -6.80 20.20
C GLY A 239 -12.19 -8.21 20.78
N ALA A 240 -11.07 -8.95 20.81
CA ALA A 240 -11.00 -10.27 21.44
C ALA A 240 -10.55 -10.11 22.90
N ALA A 241 -11.51 -10.27 23.83
CA ALA A 241 -11.24 -10.10 25.27
C ALA A 241 -10.40 -11.25 25.83
N GLU A 242 -9.08 -11.05 25.91
CA GLU A 242 -8.17 -11.87 26.73
C GLU A 242 -7.75 -11.14 28.01
N LYS A 243 -7.01 -11.84 28.90
CA LYS A 243 -6.58 -11.32 30.21
C LYS A 243 -5.83 -10.00 30.14
N ASN A 244 -5.16 -9.72 29.01
CA ASN A 244 -4.38 -8.49 28.78
C ASN A 244 -5.17 -7.39 28.06
N GLY A 245 -6.48 -7.58 27.80
CA GLY A 245 -7.32 -6.63 27.10
C GLY A 245 -7.18 -6.66 25.56
N PHE A 246 -6.37 -7.57 25.00
CA PHE A 246 -6.24 -7.85 23.58
C PHE A 246 -5.70 -9.28 23.36
N ALA A 247 -5.93 -9.83 22.16
CA ALA A 247 -5.35 -11.08 21.71
C ALA A 247 -4.27 -10.83 20.66
N ILE A 248 -3.19 -11.61 20.70
CA ILE A 248 -2.13 -11.57 19.69
C ILE A 248 -2.42 -12.61 18.62
N VAL A 249 -2.55 -12.20 17.37
CA VAL A 249 -2.69 -13.07 16.19
C VAL A 249 -1.30 -13.58 15.82
N LYS A 250 -0.93 -14.73 16.36
CA LYS A 250 0.42 -15.33 16.23
C LYS A 250 0.61 -16.05 14.90
N SER A 251 0.50 -15.31 13.81
CA SER A 251 0.81 -15.73 12.45
C SER A 251 1.75 -14.74 11.77
N TYR A 252 2.26 -15.12 10.60
CA TYR A 252 3.14 -14.30 9.78
C TYR A 252 2.68 -14.43 8.34
N MET A 253 2.15 -13.35 7.78
CA MET A 253 1.77 -13.33 6.38
C MET A 253 2.95 -12.87 5.52
N ALA A 254 3.30 -13.66 4.52
CA ALA A 254 4.49 -13.43 3.69
C ALA A 254 4.53 -12.03 3.06
N HIS A 255 3.40 -11.54 2.56
CA HIS A 255 3.32 -10.21 1.95
C HIS A 255 3.45 -9.08 2.98
N HIS A 256 2.91 -9.20 4.20
CA HIS A 256 3.08 -8.21 5.26
C HIS A 256 4.52 -8.14 5.76
N GLN A 257 5.18 -9.30 5.93
CA GLN A 257 6.60 -9.34 6.27
C GLN A 257 7.47 -8.78 5.14
N GLY A 258 7.16 -9.11 3.88
CA GLY A 258 7.86 -8.58 2.71
C GLY A 258 7.73 -7.05 2.58
N MET A 259 6.53 -6.50 2.74
CA MET A 259 6.31 -5.04 2.75
C MET A 259 7.06 -4.37 3.89
N SER A 260 7.06 -4.98 5.09
CA SER A 260 7.81 -4.47 6.24
C SER A 260 9.30 -4.41 5.96
N LEU A 261 9.90 -5.48 5.41
CA LEU A 261 11.31 -5.50 5.05
C LEU A 261 11.64 -4.43 3.99
N CYS A 262 10.79 -4.27 2.98
CA CYS A 262 10.96 -3.26 1.94
C CYS A 262 10.89 -1.84 2.51
N ALA A 263 9.92 -1.55 3.39
CA ALA A 263 9.77 -0.24 4.01
C ALA A 263 10.94 0.09 4.96
N ILE A 264 11.41 -0.87 5.75
CA ILE A 264 12.61 -0.73 6.60
C ILE A 264 13.84 -0.47 5.72
N ASN A 265 14.00 -1.23 4.63
CA ASN A 265 15.11 -1.03 3.70
C ASN A 265 15.10 0.38 3.09
N ASN A 266 13.94 0.89 2.70
CA ASN A 266 13.79 2.27 2.23
C ASN A 266 14.17 3.28 3.30
N ALA A 267 13.68 3.10 4.53
CA ALA A 267 13.95 4.02 5.63
C ALA A 267 15.45 4.08 6.00
N LEU A 268 16.15 2.95 5.96
CA LEU A 268 17.57 2.86 6.34
C LEU A 268 18.52 3.19 5.18
N ASN A 269 18.11 3.00 3.93
CA ASN A 269 18.94 3.10 2.75
C ASN A 269 18.46 4.19 1.77
N ASN A 270 17.95 5.29 2.31
CA ASN A 270 17.59 6.49 1.54
C ASN A 270 16.64 6.19 0.37
N ASN A 271 15.51 5.54 0.66
CA ASN A 271 14.46 5.17 -0.30
C ASN A 271 14.96 4.35 -1.50
N VAL A 272 15.89 3.42 -1.28
CA VAL A 272 16.59 2.71 -2.34
C VAL A 272 15.67 1.99 -3.33
N LEU A 273 14.56 1.39 -2.86
CA LEU A 273 13.62 0.69 -3.74
C LEU A 273 12.81 1.67 -4.57
N ALA A 274 12.31 2.74 -3.96
CA ALA A 274 11.59 3.80 -4.64
C ALA A 274 12.48 4.47 -5.70
N ARG A 275 13.71 4.85 -5.35
CA ARG A 275 14.67 5.44 -6.30
C ARG A 275 14.97 4.53 -7.49
N ARG A 276 15.15 3.22 -7.26
CA ARG A 276 15.35 2.25 -8.35
C ARG A 276 14.16 2.20 -9.29
N PHE A 277 12.95 2.12 -8.76
CA PHE A 277 11.74 2.11 -9.58
C PHE A 277 11.59 3.44 -10.35
N MET A 278 11.73 4.57 -9.67
CA MET A 278 11.62 5.90 -10.27
C MET A 278 12.75 6.24 -11.27
N SER A 279 13.89 5.53 -11.21
CA SER A 279 15.00 5.74 -12.17
C SER A 279 14.74 5.13 -13.55
N VAL A 280 13.75 4.24 -13.68
CA VAL A 280 13.43 3.60 -14.97
C VAL A 280 12.89 4.66 -15.94
N PRO A 281 13.39 4.73 -17.20
CA PRO A 281 13.03 5.81 -18.13
C PRO A 281 11.53 5.97 -18.35
N GLU A 282 10.78 4.87 -18.51
CA GLU A 282 9.34 4.89 -18.70
C GLU A 282 8.58 5.41 -17.48
N VAL A 283 9.06 5.07 -16.28
CA VAL A 283 8.51 5.54 -15.00
C VAL A 283 8.78 7.03 -14.86
N ARG A 284 10.01 7.46 -15.11
CA ARG A 284 10.44 8.87 -15.03
C ARG A 284 9.67 9.76 -16.01
N ALA A 285 9.40 9.27 -17.20
CA ALA A 285 8.64 10.02 -18.21
C ALA A 285 7.20 10.36 -17.76
N ASN A 286 6.67 9.63 -16.77
CA ASN A 286 5.31 9.80 -16.26
C ASN A 286 5.26 10.28 -14.79
N GLU A 287 6.40 10.61 -14.19
CA GLU A 287 6.49 10.97 -12.76
C GLU A 287 5.60 12.16 -12.36
N GLN A 288 5.29 13.05 -13.31
CA GLN A 288 4.42 14.21 -13.07
C GLN A 288 3.03 13.83 -12.56
N LEU A 289 2.53 12.64 -12.88
CA LEU A 289 1.25 12.13 -12.37
C LEU A 289 1.26 11.98 -10.83
N LEU A 290 2.44 11.80 -10.23
CA LEU A 290 2.59 11.64 -8.78
C LEU A 290 2.71 12.99 -8.04
N PHE A 291 2.86 14.10 -8.75
CA PHE A 291 3.18 15.43 -8.18
C PHE A 291 1.98 16.37 -8.16
N GLU A 292 0.76 15.81 -8.14
CA GLU A 292 -0.44 16.63 -7.98
C GLU A 292 -0.37 17.49 -6.71
N ASN A 293 -0.80 18.74 -6.85
CA ASN A 293 -0.88 19.65 -5.69
C ASN A 293 -2.16 19.41 -4.89
N MET A 294 -2.09 19.63 -3.58
CA MET A 294 -3.29 19.66 -2.75
C MET A 294 -4.18 20.83 -3.20
N PRO A 295 -5.47 20.59 -3.49
CA PRO A 295 -6.39 21.67 -3.85
C PRO A 295 -6.48 22.72 -2.75
N VAL A 296 -6.44 24.01 -3.11
CA VAL A 296 -6.54 25.14 -2.16
C VAL A 296 -7.94 25.23 -1.57
N ASP A 297 -8.97 25.02 -2.40
CA ASP A 297 -10.37 24.99 -1.99
C ASP A 297 -10.97 23.62 -2.33
N PRO A 298 -11.11 22.71 -1.34
CA PRO A 298 -11.72 21.41 -1.57
C PRO A 298 -13.21 21.61 -1.92
N ILE A 299 -13.67 20.91 -2.95
CA ILE A 299 -15.10 20.75 -3.19
C ILE A 299 -15.65 19.97 -1.99
N ARG A 300 -16.36 20.65 -1.09
CA ARG A 300 -17.06 19.98 0.02
C ARG A 300 -18.26 19.25 -0.54
N ILE A 301 -18.10 17.96 -0.82
CA ILE A 301 -19.23 17.09 -1.12
C ILE A 301 -19.93 16.80 0.20
N LYS A 302 -21.15 17.34 0.37
CA LYS A 302 -22.01 16.96 1.50
C LYS A 302 -22.43 15.50 1.29
N THR A 303 -22.00 14.63 2.18
CA THR A 303 -22.05 13.16 2.04
C THR A 303 -23.41 12.51 2.29
N TYR A 304 -24.52 13.25 2.40
CA TYR A 304 -25.77 12.65 2.87
C TYR A 304 -26.71 12.12 1.79
N GLU A 305 -26.34 12.13 0.50
CA GLU A 305 -27.28 11.65 -0.54
C GLU A 305 -26.76 10.58 -1.49
N LEU A 306 -25.50 10.16 -1.40
CA LEU A 306 -24.96 9.11 -2.27
C LEU A 306 -25.35 7.68 -1.86
N SER A 307 -26.01 7.49 -0.71
CA SER A 307 -26.46 6.16 -0.24
C SER A 307 -27.71 5.64 -0.95
N LEU A 308 -28.36 6.42 -1.80
CA LEU A 308 -29.62 6.05 -2.48
C LEU A 308 -29.48 5.72 -3.96
N ILE A 309 -28.27 5.81 -4.54
CA ILE A 309 -28.08 5.60 -5.98
C ILE A 309 -27.51 4.21 -6.33
N HIS A 310 -27.21 3.38 -5.34
CA HIS A 310 -26.71 2.02 -5.56
C HIS A 310 -27.61 0.96 -4.90
N ILE A 311 -28.86 0.87 -5.36
CA ILE A 311 -29.70 -0.32 -5.23
C ILE A 311 -29.94 -0.90 -6.62
#